data_aeb6e7f9673aab5c4a8a28a5631dacdb
#
_entry.id   aeb6e7f9673aab5c4a8a28a5631dacdb
#
_cell.length_a   1.000
_cell.length_b   1.000
_cell.length_c   1.000
_cell.angle_alpha   90.00
_cell.angle_beta   90.00
_cell.angle_gamma   90.00
#
_symmetry.space_group_name_H-M   'P 1'
#
loop_
_entity.id
_entity.type
_entity.pdbx_description
1 polymer ?
#
loop_
_entity_poly.entity_id
_entity_poly.type
_entity_poly.pdbx_seq_one_letter_code
_entity_poly.pdbx_strand_id
1 'polypeptide(L)'
;MCKSALARALSRADRFKPGTNLRAWLFTIMHNVHVNQVRQKISRPDEVPVEDYEMRLTTPARQETSIELRDMSRALAELPDEQRQVLLLVALEGLKYDEVATVLQIPIGTVMSRLSRAREAVRIKLSNEGGVPLRRVK
;
A
#
# COMPACT_ATOMS: atom_id res chain seq x y z
N MET A 1 13.03 -5.48 2.25
CA MET A 1 12.45 -4.71 1.13
C MET A 1 12.90 -3.25 1.11
N CYS A 2 12.75 -2.49 2.18
CA CYS A 2 13.12 -1.07 2.22
C CYS A 2 14.61 -0.80 1.97
N LYS A 3 15.51 -1.64 2.50
CA LYS A 3 16.95 -1.50 2.28
C LYS A 3 17.35 -1.65 0.81
N SER A 4 16.78 -2.61 0.11
CA SER A 4 17.02 -2.82 -1.33
C SER A 4 16.47 -1.69 -2.18
N ALA A 5 15.30 -1.16 -1.82
CA ALA A 5 14.69 -0.03 -2.51
C ALA A 5 15.51 1.25 -2.31
N LEU A 6 15.97 1.52 -1.08
CA LEU A 6 16.82 2.67 -0.78
C LEU A 6 18.16 2.59 -1.49
N ALA A 7 18.82 1.43 -1.50
CA ALA A 7 20.06 1.22 -2.22
C ALA A 7 19.90 1.49 -3.72
N ARG A 8 18.81 1.03 -4.33
CA ARG A 8 18.50 1.32 -5.73
C ARG A 8 18.17 2.78 -5.98
N ALA A 9 17.47 3.42 -5.06
CA ALA A 9 17.17 4.85 -5.17
C ALA A 9 18.48 5.68 -5.14
N LEU A 10 19.38 5.38 -4.23
CA LEU A 10 20.67 6.06 -4.13
C LEU A 10 21.54 5.84 -5.38
N SER A 11 21.57 4.62 -5.91
CA SER A 11 22.31 4.32 -7.13
C SER A 11 21.74 4.98 -8.39
N ARG A 12 20.49 5.39 -8.37
CA ARG A 12 19.76 6.03 -9.47
C ARG A 12 19.33 7.47 -9.16
N ALA A 13 19.92 8.08 -8.15
CA ALA A 13 19.59 9.44 -7.74
C ALA A 13 19.75 10.47 -8.87
N ASP A 14 20.67 10.25 -9.79
CA ASP A 14 20.87 11.04 -11.00
C ASP A 14 19.69 11.01 -11.97
N ARG A 15 18.87 9.98 -11.93
CA ARG A 15 17.66 9.84 -12.77
C ARG A 15 16.45 10.60 -12.22
N PHE A 16 16.52 11.04 -10.98
CA PHE A 16 15.46 11.84 -10.39
C PHE A 16 15.49 13.25 -11.01
N LYS A 17 14.34 13.69 -11.54
CA LYS A 17 14.19 15.04 -12.07
C LYS A 17 13.80 16.01 -10.96
N PRO A 18 14.59 17.05 -10.66
CA PRO A 18 14.19 18.10 -9.71
C PRO A 18 12.85 18.74 -10.13
N GLY A 19 11.99 19.04 -9.16
CA GLY A 19 10.66 19.61 -9.39
C GLY A 19 9.55 18.59 -9.61
N THR A 20 9.86 17.30 -9.65
CA THR A 20 8.86 16.22 -9.64
C THR A 20 8.65 15.69 -8.22
N ASN A 21 7.61 14.88 -8.02
CA ASN A 21 7.31 14.33 -6.70
C ASN A 21 8.31 13.22 -6.34
N LEU A 22 9.23 13.52 -5.44
CA LEU A 22 10.24 12.57 -4.94
C LEU A 22 9.59 11.33 -4.32
N ARG A 23 8.50 11.52 -3.58
CA ARG A 23 7.78 10.42 -2.93
C ARG A 23 7.21 9.43 -3.95
N ALA A 24 6.57 9.92 -5.01
CA ALA A 24 6.07 9.09 -6.10
C ALA A 24 7.18 8.33 -6.81
N TRP A 25 8.33 8.97 -7.04
CA TRP A 25 9.51 8.34 -7.63
C TRP A 25 10.05 7.21 -6.75
N LEU A 26 10.16 7.43 -5.45
CA LEU A 26 10.59 6.41 -4.49
C LEU A 26 9.61 5.22 -4.44
N PHE A 27 8.32 5.48 -4.43
CA PHE A 27 7.30 4.42 -4.47
C PHE A 27 7.34 3.62 -5.76
N THR A 28 7.65 4.23 -6.89
CA THR A 28 7.86 3.53 -8.15
C THR A 28 9.01 2.52 -8.04
N ILE A 29 10.12 2.91 -7.43
CA ILE A 29 11.26 2.02 -7.19
C ILE A 29 10.88 0.88 -6.25
N MET A 30 10.20 1.19 -5.15
CA MET A 30 9.73 0.19 -4.18
C MET A 30 8.78 -0.81 -4.82
N HIS A 31 7.85 -0.34 -5.63
CA HIS A 31 6.91 -1.21 -6.34
C HIS A 31 7.63 -2.15 -7.31
N ASN A 32 8.58 -1.64 -8.07
CA ASN A 32 9.37 -2.46 -9.01
C ASN A 32 10.20 -3.52 -8.28
N VAL A 33 10.78 -3.18 -7.13
CA VAL A 33 11.50 -4.15 -6.29
C VAL A 33 10.56 -5.24 -5.81
N HIS A 34 9.37 -4.87 -5.33
CA HIS A 34 8.37 -5.82 -4.86
C HIS A 34 7.90 -6.77 -5.97
N VAL A 35 7.56 -6.23 -7.14
CA VAL A 35 7.13 -7.03 -8.30
C VAL A 35 8.21 -8.04 -8.71
N ASN A 36 9.47 -7.62 -8.75
CA ASN A 36 10.58 -8.50 -9.07
C ASN A 36 10.77 -9.62 -8.03
N GLN A 37 10.63 -9.31 -6.74
CA GLN A 37 10.68 -10.30 -5.68
C GLN A 37 9.55 -11.32 -5.77
N VAL A 38 8.33 -10.88 -6.06
CA VAL A 38 7.18 -11.78 -6.26
C VAL A 38 7.42 -12.69 -7.46
N ARG A 39 7.91 -12.15 -8.58
CA ARG A 39 8.25 -12.96 -9.77
C ARG A 39 9.33 -14.00 -9.49
N GLN A 40 10.36 -13.65 -8.71
CA GLN A 40 11.41 -14.58 -8.30
C GLN A 40 10.86 -15.70 -7.42
N LYS A 41 9.97 -15.40 -6.49
CA LYS A 41 9.32 -16.42 -5.65
C LYS A 41 8.46 -17.40 -6.46
N ILE A 42 7.78 -16.92 -7.49
CA ILE A 42 6.96 -17.75 -8.36
C ILE A 42 7.84 -18.67 -9.22
N SER A 43 8.98 -18.17 -9.71
CA SER A 43 9.89 -18.96 -10.57
C SER A 43 10.81 -19.90 -9.80
N ARG A 44 10.95 -19.76 -8.48
CA ARG A 44 11.77 -20.61 -7.60
C ARG A 44 11.00 -21.00 -6.34
N PRO A 45 10.05 -21.95 -6.45
CA PRO A 45 9.19 -22.31 -5.32
C PRO A 45 9.93 -22.99 -4.15
N ASP A 46 11.16 -23.46 -4.36
CA ASP A 46 11.93 -24.22 -3.37
C ASP A 46 12.83 -23.37 -2.48
N GLU A 47 12.91 -22.06 -2.68
CA GLU A 47 13.62 -21.18 -1.75
C GLU A 47 12.72 -20.88 -0.55
N VAL A 48 13.23 -21.26 0.63
CA VAL A 48 12.63 -21.04 1.95
C VAL A 48 12.07 -19.62 2.07
N PRO A 49 10.83 -19.47 2.55
CA PRO A 49 10.26 -18.16 2.75
C PRO A 49 11.17 -17.37 3.67
N VAL A 50 11.67 -16.26 3.16
CA VAL A 50 12.25 -15.22 3.98
C VAL A 50 11.19 -14.85 5.00
N GLU A 51 11.58 -14.96 6.27
CA GLU A 51 10.77 -14.68 7.44
C GLU A 51 9.73 -13.60 7.18
N ASP A 52 8.48 -13.92 7.44
CA ASP A 52 7.43 -12.94 7.58
C ASP A 52 7.94 -11.90 8.57
N TYR A 53 8.41 -10.79 8.06
CA TYR A 53 8.54 -9.60 8.88
C TYR A 53 7.11 -9.21 9.25
N GLU A 54 6.61 -9.86 10.29
CA GLU A 54 5.51 -9.30 11.05
C GLU A 54 5.97 -7.90 11.43
N MET A 55 5.47 -6.95 10.70
CA MET A 55 5.59 -5.55 11.07
C MET A 55 4.74 -5.39 12.32
N ARG A 56 5.33 -5.79 13.45
CA ARG A 56 4.77 -5.49 14.76
C ARG A 56 4.87 -3.99 14.92
N LEU A 57 3.81 -3.33 14.50
CA LEU A 57 3.56 -1.97 14.94
C LEU A 57 3.27 -2.02 16.44
N THR A 58 4.32 -2.23 17.22
CA THR A 58 4.27 -2.05 18.66
C THR A 58 4.39 -0.57 18.96
N THR A 59 3.39 0.18 18.56
CA THR A 59 3.19 1.51 19.12
C THR A 59 2.29 1.32 20.33
N PRO A 60 2.70 1.78 21.54
CA PRO A 60 1.80 1.79 22.68
C PRO A 60 0.72 2.83 22.44
N ALA A 61 -0.33 2.42 21.72
CA ALA A 61 -1.49 3.24 21.48
C ALA A 61 -2.38 3.22 22.74
N ARG A 62 -2.97 4.36 23.07
CA ARG A 62 -4.03 4.46 24.06
C ARG A 62 -5.14 3.48 23.71
N GLN A 63 -5.71 2.79 24.70
CA GLN A 63 -6.57 1.61 24.51
C GLN A 63 -7.72 1.78 23.51
N GLU A 64 -8.36 2.92 23.46
CA GLU A 64 -9.48 3.17 22.52
C GLU A 64 -9.00 3.30 21.08
N THR A 65 -7.94 4.07 20.85
CA THR A 65 -7.34 4.22 19.53
C THR A 65 -6.78 2.90 19.00
N SER A 66 -6.37 1.98 19.90
CA SER A 66 -5.82 0.69 19.49
C SER A 66 -6.86 -0.27 18.91
N ILE A 67 -8.12 -0.21 19.37
CA ILE A 67 -9.20 -1.07 18.85
C ILE A 67 -9.57 -0.65 17.45
N GLU A 68 -9.80 0.64 17.22
CA GLU A 68 -10.10 1.19 15.89
C GLU A 68 -8.96 0.94 14.89
N LEU A 69 -7.70 1.12 15.34
CA LEU A 69 -6.54 0.83 14.51
C LEU A 69 -6.40 -0.67 14.18
N ARG A 70 -6.74 -1.55 15.12
CA ARG A 70 -6.75 -2.99 14.88
C ARG A 70 -7.80 -3.39 13.86
N ASP A 71 -9.00 -2.85 13.98
CA ASP A 71 -10.11 -3.13 13.06
C ASP A 71 -9.78 -2.62 11.67
N MET A 72 -9.22 -1.42 11.58
CA MET A 72 -8.75 -0.86 10.31
C MET A 72 -7.62 -1.70 9.70
N SER A 73 -6.63 -2.09 10.50
CA SER A 73 -5.51 -2.92 10.03
C SER A 73 -5.98 -4.28 9.54
N ARG A 74 -6.95 -4.89 10.23
CA ARG A 74 -7.57 -6.16 9.83
C ARG A 74 -8.33 -6.00 8.52
N ALA A 75 -9.15 -4.96 8.41
CA ALA A 75 -9.89 -4.67 7.19
C ALA A 75 -8.96 -4.46 5.98
N LEU A 76 -7.85 -3.73 6.17
CA LEU A 76 -6.85 -3.55 5.13
C LEU A 76 -6.12 -4.85 4.78
N ALA A 77 -5.78 -5.68 5.77
CA ALA A 77 -5.09 -6.94 5.54
C ALA A 77 -5.91 -7.94 4.72
N GLU A 78 -7.23 -7.88 4.81
CA GLU A 78 -8.15 -8.75 4.07
C GLU A 78 -8.44 -8.27 2.64
N LEU A 79 -8.03 -7.05 2.28
CA LEU A 79 -8.16 -6.57 0.91
C LEU A 79 -7.21 -7.31 -0.04
N PRO A 80 -7.60 -7.52 -1.31
CA PRO A 80 -6.65 -7.93 -2.34
C PRO A 80 -5.48 -6.95 -2.42
N ASP A 81 -4.28 -7.43 -2.68
CA ASP A 81 -3.06 -6.62 -2.70
C ASP A 81 -3.18 -5.39 -3.61
N GLU A 82 -3.77 -5.57 -4.77
CA GLU A 82 -3.97 -4.49 -5.75
C GLU A 82 -4.86 -3.36 -5.22
N GLN A 83 -5.93 -3.70 -4.53
CA GLN A 83 -6.84 -2.73 -3.92
C GLN A 83 -6.19 -2.03 -2.72
N ARG A 84 -5.50 -2.79 -1.88
CA ARG A 84 -4.78 -2.27 -0.72
C ARG A 84 -3.71 -1.27 -1.13
N GLN A 85 -2.90 -1.58 -2.13
CA GLN A 85 -1.83 -0.71 -2.62
C GLN A 85 -2.39 0.64 -3.07
N VAL A 86 -3.43 0.66 -3.87
CA VAL A 86 -4.06 1.90 -4.34
C VAL A 86 -4.61 2.71 -3.18
N LEU A 87 -5.31 2.06 -2.27
CA LEU A 87 -5.91 2.73 -1.10
C LEU A 87 -4.85 3.37 -0.21
N LEU A 88 -3.77 2.65 0.09
CA LEU A 88 -2.68 3.15 0.94
C LEU A 88 -1.93 4.29 0.28
N LEU A 89 -1.65 4.22 -1.01
CA LEU A 89 -0.95 5.29 -1.73
C LEU A 89 -1.77 6.58 -1.76
N VAL A 90 -3.07 6.49 -1.92
CA VAL A 90 -3.95 7.65 -1.92
C VAL A 90 -4.22 8.17 -0.51
N ALA A 91 -4.61 7.29 0.40
CA ALA A 91 -5.09 7.68 1.73
C ALA A 91 -3.96 8.04 2.70
N LEU A 92 -2.90 7.25 2.77
CA LEU A 92 -1.79 7.49 3.69
C LEU A 92 -0.72 8.41 3.08
N GLU A 93 -0.36 8.18 1.84
CA GLU A 93 0.75 8.89 1.21
C GLU A 93 0.29 10.17 0.50
N GLY A 94 -1.00 10.35 0.31
CA GLY A 94 -1.56 11.55 -0.29
C GLY A 94 -1.20 11.75 -1.75
N LEU A 95 -0.88 10.67 -2.47
CA LEU A 95 -0.58 10.75 -3.90
C LEU A 95 -1.84 11.05 -4.72
N LYS A 96 -1.66 11.79 -5.79
CA LYS A 96 -2.71 12.01 -6.77
C LYS A 96 -2.95 10.74 -7.59
N TYR A 97 -4.13 10.62 -8.19
CA TYR A 97 -4.51 9.42 -8.97
C TYR A 97 -3.59 9.18 -10.17
N ASP A 98 -3.16 10.23 -10.84
CA ASP A 98 -2.19 10.13 -11.93
C ASP A 98 -0.81 9.67 -11.45
N GLU A 99 -0.39 10.12 -10.27
CA GLU A 99 0.84 9.68 -9.65
C GLU A 99 0.79 8.20 -9.27
N VAL A 100 -0.33 7.74 -8.71
CA VAL A 100 -0.55 6.31 -8.40
C VAL A 100 -0.55 5.47 -9.67
N ALA A 101 -1.19 5.95 -10.73
CA ALA A 101 -1.18 5.28 -12.03
C ALA A 101 0.25 5.09 -12.57
N THR A 102 1.10 6.10 -12.42
CA THR A 102 2.51 6.03 -12.80
C THR A 102 3.29 5.06 -11.92
N VAL A 103 3.12 5.11 -10.60
CA VAL A 103 3.80 4.23 -9.64
C VAL A 103 3.49 2.76 -9.92
N LEU A 104 2.21 2.44 -10.10
CA LEU A 104 1.76 1.07 -10.29
C LEU A 104 1.78 0.62 -11.76
N GLN A 105 2.05 1.53 -12.69
CA GLN A 105 2.04 1.26 -14.13
C GLN A 105 0.70 0.69 -14.62
N ILE A 106 -0.38 1.33 -14.21
CA ILE A 106 -1.75 0.99 -14.57
C ILE A 106 -2.49 2.23 -15.09
N PRO A 107 -3.55 2.06 -15.89
CA PRO A 107 -4.37 3.19 -16.32
C PRO A 107 -5.04 3.90 -15.13
N ILE A 108 -5.25 5.20 -15.24
CA ILE A 108 -5.90 5.99 -14.18
C ILE A 108 -7.34 5.50 -13.90
N GLY A 109 -8.05 5.03 -14.90
CA GLY A 109 -9.37 4.41 -14.72
C GLY A 109 -9.32 3.17 -13.83
N THR A 110 -8.24 2.38 -13.92
CA THR A 110 -8.00 1.22 -13.05
C THR A 110 -7.72 1.66 -11.62
N VAL A 111 -6.97 2.74 -11.42
CA VAL A 111 -6.75 3.34 -10.09
C VAL A 111 -8.09 3.71 -9.46
N MET A 112 -8.94 4.40 -10.19
CA MET A 112 -10.27 4.83 -9.71
C MET A 112 -11.16 3.64 -9.33
N SER A 113 -11.22 2.62 -10.17
CA SER A 113 -12.06 1.44 -9.91
C SER A 113 -11.54 0.61 -8.75
N ARG A 114 -10.24 0.39 -8.65
CA ARG A 114 -9.63 -0.30 -7.50
C ARG A 114 -9.83 0.46 -6.21
N LEU A 115 -9.66 1.77 -6.23
CA LEU A 115 -9.88 2.63 -5.07
C LEU A 115 -11.33 2.59 -4.59
N SER A 116 -12.29 2.67 -5.50
CA SER A 116 -13.72 2.58 -5.19
C SER A 116 -14.06 1.24 -4.54
N ARG A 117 -13.58 0.14 -5.10
CA ARG A 117 -13.79 -1.20 -4.53
C ARG A 117 -13.12 -1.36 -3.17
N ALA A 118 -11.92 -0.84 -3.01
CA ALA A 118 -11.19 -0.89 -1.74
C ALA A 118 -11.94 -0.13 -0.64
N ARG A 119 -12.39 1.08 -0.92
CA ARG A 119 -13.17 1.88 0.02
C ARG A 119 -14.47 1.21 0.43
N GLU A 120 -15.18 0.63 -0.54
CA GLU A 120 -16.44 -0.07 -0.26
C GLU A 120 -16.21 -1.32 0.59
N ALA A 121 -15.20 -2.11 0.28
CA ALA A 121 -14.86 -3.31 1.05
C ALA A 121 -14.48 -2.97 2.51
N VAL A 122 -13.68 -1.93 2.73
CA VAL A 122 -13.33 -1.46 4.07
C VAL A 122 -14.57 -0.95 4.81
N ARG A 123 -15.41 -0.16 4.13
CA ARG A 123 -16.65 0.34 4.71
C ARG A 123 -17.56 -0.78 5.20
N ILE A 124 -17.76 -1.79 4.40
CA ILE A 124 -18.60 -2.95 4.74
C ILE A 124 -18.03 -3.69 5.96
N LYS A 125 -16.73 -3.95 5.98
CA LYS A 125 -16.08 -4.65 7.09
C LYS A 125 -16.19 -3.88 8.40
N LEU A 126 -15.88 -2.60 8.39
CA LEU A 126 -15.97 -1.76 9.59
C LEU A 126 -17.41 -1.62 10.08
N SER A 127 -18.40 -1.59 9.17
CA SER A 127 -19.82 -1.55 9.55
C SER A 127 -20.28 -2.85 10.20
N ASN A 128 -19.78 -3.98 9.74
CA ASN A 128 -20.15 -5.29 10.31
C ASN A 128 -19.49 -5.54 11.67
N GLU A 129 -18.27 -5.02 11.89
CA GLU A 129 -17.53 -5.22 13.13
C GLU A 129 -17.88 -4.20 14.22
N GLY A 130 -18.19 -2.95 13.84
CA GLY A 130 -18.34 -1.83 14.77
C GLY A 130 -19.74 -1.31 14.99
N GLY A 131 -20.73 -1.78 14.26
CA GLY A 131 -22.14 -1.33 14.40
C GLY A 131 -22.39 0.15 14.09
N VAL A 132 -21.38 0.89 13.67
CA VAL A 132 -21.50 2.31 13.32
C VAL A 132 -21.40 2.47 11.81
N PRO A 133 -22.48 2.89 11.13
CA PRO A 133 -22.40 3.15 9.69
C PRO A 133 -21.47 4.34 9.42
N LEU A 134 -20.41 4.09 8.68
CA LEU A 134 -19.58 5.15 8.16
C LEU A 134 -20.39 5.97 7.15
N ARG A 135 -20.71 7.20 7.51
CA ARG A 135 -21.39 8.12 6.60
C ARG A 135 -20.47 8.44 5.41
N ARG A 136 -21.02 8.34 4.22
CA ARG A 136 -20.39 8.86 3.03
C ARG A 136 -20.08 10.33 3.23
N VAL A 137 -18.84 10.70 3.31
CA VAL A 137 -18.42 12.09 3.21
C VAL A 137 -18.40 12.43 1.72
N LYS A 138 -19.32 13.28 1.34
CA LYS A 138 -19.31 13.82 -0.03
C LYS A 138 -18.15 14.79 -0.22
#